data_82fd38368b93234827c20a94f28f5639
#
_entry.id   82fd38368b93234827c20a94f28f5639
#
_cell.length_a   1.000
_cell.length_b   1.000
_cell.length_c   1.000
_cell.angle_alpha   90.00
_cell.angle_beta   90.00
_cell.angle_gamma   90.00
#
_symmetry.space_group_name_H-M   'P 1'
#
loop_
_entity.id
_entity.type
_entity.pdbx_description
1 polymer ?
#
loop_
_entity_poly.entity_id
_entity_poly.type
_entity_poly.pdbx_seq_one_letter_code
_entity_poly.pdbx_strand_id
1 'polypeptide(L)'
;PLRLVGSEMCIRDRHTADSGAYEVIPALTEVDVLAAAGTHACVIFGDSTVANELPRLLAARLRADGIENVSVTQAAIKGDRLVADGVGRAAKLLGGAGVKRFGRDVLGQAGADMVLVKLGANDLIHPHCRSKQGLLTPVTFAQMTAGYRALADMAHAQGVRIWFCELTPWKGYTRNLFGRGDDIQWSPEYDALRLELNAWFQSADCPGDGYIPLDALADPDDPDALIPAYTTDGVHHTPAGQRALAALIPEDIFG
;
A
#
# COMPACT_ATOMS: atom_id res chain seq x y z
N PRO A 1 -16.44 -16.88 -17.72
CA PRO A 1 -15.84 -17.27 -16.45
C PRO A 1 -16.42 -16.43 -15.32
N LEU A 2 -16.77 -17.12 -14.23
CA LEU A 2 -17.33 -16.51 -13.04
C LEU A 2 -16.20 -15.99 -12.14
N ARG A 3 -16.33 -14.79 -11.59
CA ARG A 3 -15.28 -14.12 -10.84
C ARG A 3 -15.76 -13.72 -9.46
N LEU A 4 -15.25 -14.34 -8.38
CA LEU A 4 -15.33 -13.87 -7.01
C LEU A 4 -14.04 -13.14 -6.68
N VAL A 5 -14.08 -11.86 -6.80
CA VAL A 5 -12.96 -10.99 -6.43
C VAL A 5 -13.36 -10.37 -5.11
N GLY A 6 -12.59 -10.51 -4.14
CA GLY A 6 -12.85 -9.91 -2.86
C GLY A 6 -12.53 -10.86 -1.72
N SER A 7 -13.15 -10.81 -0.65
CA SER A 7 -12.92 -11.37 0.68
C SER A 7 -12.09 -12.67 0.82
N GLU A 8 -12.00 -13.50 -0.20
CA GLU A 8 -11.30 -14.80 -0.16
C GLU A 8 -9.77 -14.69 -0.27
N MET A 9 -9.25 -13.66 -0.94
CA MET A 9 -7.79 -13.42 -0.97
C MET A 9 -7.24 -12.95 0.39
N CYS A 10 -8.10 -12.41 1.27
CA CYS A 10 -7.74 -12.07 2.64
C CYS A 10 -7.49 -13.31 3.53
N ILE A 11 -7.84 -14.50 3.10
CA ILE A 11 -7.57 -15.76 3.82
C ILE A 11 -6.05 -16.02 3.89
N ARG A 12 -5.29 -15.50 2.95
CA ARG A 12 -3.83 -15.66 2.91
C ARG A 12 -3.10 -15.04 4.10
N ASP A 13 -3.71 -14.02 4.73
CA ASP A 13 -3.08 -13.24 5.79
C ASP A 13 -3.73 -13.46 7.16
N ARG A 14 -4.57 -14.48 7.34
CA ARG A 14 -5.02 -14.86 8.68
C ARG A 14 -3.84 -15.41 9.47
N HIS A 15 -3.17 -14.50 10.13
CA HIS A 15 -2.40 -14.83 11.32
C HIS A 15 -3.41 -15.32 12.37
N THR A 16 -3.43 -16.61 12.61
CA THR A 16 -3.96 -17.09 13.89
C THR A 16 -2.94 -16.62 14.93
N ALA A 17 -3.35 -15.71 15.80
CA ALA A 17 -2.50 -15.06 16.80
C ALA A 17 -1.75 -16.04 17.73
N ASP A 18 -2.08 -17.31 17.71
CA ASP A 18 -1.62 -18.32 18.67
C ASP A 18 -0.59 -19.33 18.13
N SER A 19 -0.27 -19.37 16.84
CA SER A 19 0.59 -20.45 16.34
C SER A 19 1.88 -20.01 15.65
N GLY A 20 2.06 -18.75 15.32
CA GLY A 20 3.21 -18.31 14.52
C GLY A 20 3.32 -18.97 13.14
N ALA A 21 2.33 -19.75 12.77
CA ALA A 21 2.28 -20.43 11.48
C ALA A 21 1.55 -19.58 10.46
N TYR A 22 2.18 -19.38 9.31
CA TYR A 22 1.54 -18.77 8.13
C TYR A 22 0.76 -19.86 7.39
N GLU A 23 -0.56 -19.76 7.33
CA GLU A 23 -1.32 -20.56 6.37
C GLU A 23 -1.07 -19.99 4.97
N VAL A 24 -0.25 -20.68 4.20
CA VAL A 24 0.01 -20.37 2.80
C VAL A 24 -0.77 -21.38 1.95
N ILE A 25 -1.66 -20.88 1.10
CA ILE A 25 -2.26 -21.70 0.03
C ILE A 25 -1.45 -21.41 -1.24
N PRO A 26 -0.35 -22.15 -1.49
CA PRO A 26 0.65 -21.75 -2.48
C PRO A 26 0.16 -21.88 -3.93
N ALA A 27 -0.97 -22.54 -4.13
CA ALA A 27 -1.52 -22.80 -5.47
C ALA A 27 -2.72 -21.92 -5.83
N LEU A 28 -3.32 -21.19 -4.88
CA LEU A 28 -4.46 -20.32 -5.13
C LEU A 28 -4.02 -18.86 -5.10
N THR A 29 -3.98 -18.23 -6.25
CA THR A 29 -3.61 -16.83 -6.38
C THR A 29 -4.84 -15.93 -6.54
N GLU A 30 -5.88 -16.43 -7.22
CA GLU A 30 -7.07 -15.65 -7.56
C GLU A 30 -8.25 -16.59 -7.83
N VAL A 31 -9.46 -16.13 -7.56
CA VAL A 31 -10.71 -16.77 -7.98
C VAL A 31 -11.52 -15.76 -8.76
N ASP A 32 -11.70 -16.02 -10.06
CA ASP A 32 -12.47 -15.17 -10.95
C ASP A 32 -13.92 -15.64 -11.06
N VAL A 33 -14.87 -14.71 -10.98
CA VAL A 33 -16.29 -14.95 -11.22
C VAL A 33 -16.81 -14.05 -12.34
N LEU A 34 -17.78 -14.52 -13.10
CA LEU A 34 -18.46 -13.70 -14.07
C LEU A 34 -19.37 -12.70 -13.35
N ALA A 35 -19.11 -11.43 -13.51
CA ALA A 35 -19.88 -10.36 -12.91
C ALA A 35 -20.82 -9.70 -13.92
N ALA A 36 -21.84 -9.01 -13.42
CA ALA A 36 -22.74 -8.20 -14.24
C ALA A 36 -21.97 -7.02 -14.90
N ALA A 37 -22.50 -6.50 -15.99
CA ALA A 37 -21.97 -5.28 -16.59
C ALA A 37 -22.05 -4.12 -15.57
N GLY A 38 -21.01 -3.26 -15.55
CA GLY A 38 -20.89 -2.17 -14.59
C GLY A 38 -20.33 -2.60 -13.23
N THR A 39 -19.80 -3.82 -13.11
CA THR A 39 -19.01 -4.21 -11.93
C THR A 39 -17.56 -3.78 -12.12
N HIS A 40 -16.99 -3.20 -11.07
CA HIS A 40 -15.61 -2.69 -11.02
C HIS A 40 -14.72 -3.58 -10.16
N ALA A 41 -13.43 -3.65 -10.49
CA ALA A 41 -12.44 -4.34 -9.68
C ALA A 41 -11.30 -3.39 -9.31
N CYS A 42 -11.25 -3.04 -8.03
CA CYS A 42 -10.22 -2.20 -7.45
C CYS A 42 -9.11 -3.06 -6.84
N VAL A 43 -7.87 -2.84 -7.28
CA VAL A 43 -6.68 -3.49 -6.72
C VAL A 43 -5.97 -2.53 -5.78
N ILE A 44 -5.75 -2.90 -4.52
CA ILE A 44 -4.89 -2.15 -3.61
C ILE A 44 -3.45 -2.63 -3.79
N PHE A 45 -2.62 -1.78 -4.37
CA PHE A 45 -1.20 -2.04 -4.61
C PHE A 45 -0.34 -1.33 -3.57
N GLY A 46 0.44 -2.09 -2.80
CA GLY A 46 1.16 -1.46 -1.70
C GLY A 46 2.13 -2.36 -0.93
N ASP A 47 2.40 -1.94 0.28
CA ASP A 47 3.30 -2.60 1.22
C ASP A 47 2.57 -3.12 2.48
N SER A 48 3.30 -3.30 3.59
CA SER A 48 2.74 -3.80 4.85
C SER A 48 1.66 -2.91 5.47
N THR A 49 1.59 -1.65 5.08
CA THR A 49 0.60 -0.71 5.65
C THR A 49 -0.81 -0.96 5.12
N VAL A 50 -0.95 -1.67 4.00
CA VAL A 50 -2.24 -2.03 3.37
C VAL A 50 -2.45 -3.54 3.21
N ALA A 51 -1.44 -4.36 3.49
CA ALA A 51 -1.45 -5.81 3.22
C ALA A 51 -2.38 -6.65 4.13
N ASN A 52 -3.05 -6.07 5.11
CA ASN A 52 -3.81 -6.84 6.09
C ASN A 52 -5.33 -6.68 5.87
N GLU A 53 -5.96 -5.80 6.63
CA GLU A 53 -7.41 -5.72 6.73
C GLU A 53 -8.05 -4.71 5.75
N LEU A 54 -7.25 -3.84 5.13
CA LEU A 54 -7.78 -2.72 4.34
C LEU A 54 -8.73 -3.17 3.20
N PRO A 55 -8.43 -4.19 2.38
CA PRO A 55 -9.33 -4.57 1.30
C PRO A 55 -10.69 -5.03 1.82
N ARG A 56 -10.69 -5.82 2.90
CA ARG A 56 -11.92 -6.31 3.55
C ARG A 56 -12.74 -5.17 4.17
N LEU A 57 -12.06 -4.23 4.84
CA LEU A 57 -12.71 -3.09 5.48
C LEU A 57 -13.29 -2.13 4.45
N LEU A 58 -12.56 -1.86 3.37
CA LEU A 58 -13.04 -1.03 2.28
C LEU A 58 -14.25 -1.68 1.59
N ALA A 59 -14.16 -2.96 1.24
CA ALA A 59 -15.28 -3.68 0.63
C ALA A 59 -16.53 -3.72 1.55
N ALA A 60 -16.32 -3.89 2.87
CA ALA A 60 -17.43 -3.88 3.83
C ALA A 60 -18.08 -2.49 3.94
N ARG A 61 -17.27 -1.42 3.93
CA ARG A 61 -17.77 -0.06 3.95
C ARG A 61 -18.57 0.24 2.69
N LEU A 62 -18.00 0.01 1.51
CA LEU A 62 -18.68 0.27 0.23
C LEU A 62 -20.06 -0.41 0.17
N ARG A 63 -20.15 -1.67 0.63
CA ARG A 63 -21.44 -2.36 0.72
C ARG A 63 -22.42 -1.70 1.69
N ALA A 64 -21.92 -1.24 2.86
CA ALA A 64 -22.75 -0.55 3.84
C ALA A 64 -23.31 0.77 3.29
N ASP A 65 -22.55 1.41 2.39
CA ASP A 65 -22.90 2.67 1.71
C ASP A 65 -23.71 2.42 0.41
N GLY A 66 -24.08 1.16 0.14
CA GLY A 66 -24.92 0.79 -1.02
C GLY A 66 -24.16 0.58 -2.32
N ILE A 67 -22.83 0.60 -2.30
CA ILE A 67 -21.95 0.35 -3.46
C ILE A 67 -21.62 -1.13 -3.51
N GLU A 68 -22.44 -1.91 -4.22
CA GLU A 68 -22.34 -3.39 -4.25
C GLU A 68 -21.62 -3.91 -5.50
N ASN A 69 -21.36 -3.05 -6.47
CA ASN A 69 -20.78 -3.40 -7.76
C ASN A 69 -19.25 -3.25 -7.79
N VAL A 70 -18.58 -3.13 -6.64
CA VAL A 70 -17.12 -3.01 -6.54
C VAL A 70 -16.54 -4.20 -5.80
N SER A 71 -15.60 -4.89 -6.42
CA SER A 71 -14.74 -5.85 -5.74
C SER A 71 -13.42 -5.19 -5.35
N VAL A 72 -12.88 -5.52 -4.19
CA VAL A 72 -11.60 -5.00 -3.71
C VAL A 72 -10.65 -6.15 -3.46
N THR A 73 -9.51 -6.12 -4.15
CA THR A 73 -8.41 -7.09 -4.01
C THR A 73 -7.14 -6.40 -3.55
N GLN A 74 -6.09 -7.16 -3.31
CA GLN A 74 -4.79 -6.57 -3.00
C GLN A 74 -3.64 -7.26 -3.74
N ALA A 75 -2.62 -6.46 -4.04
CA ALA A 75 -1.33 -6.89 -4.54
C ALA A 75 -0.22 -6.25 -3.68
N ALA A 76 -0.30 -6.46 -2.35
CA ALA A 76 0.59 -5.85 -1.38
C ALA A 76 1.63 -6.85 -0.88
N ILE A 77 2.90 -6.42 -0.76
CA ILE A 77 4.00 -7.21 -0.23
C ILE A 77 4.63 -6.45 0.94
N LYS A 78 4.72 -7.12 2.12
CA LYS A 78 5.32 -6.49 3.32
C LYS A 78 6.78 -6.12 3.09
N GLY A 79 7.14 -4.88 3.35
CA GLY A 79 8.50 -4.36 3.16
C GLY A 79 8.87 -4.01 1.71
N ASP A 80 7.90 -4.10 0.80
CA ASP A 80 8.10 -3.76 -0.61
C ASP A 80 8.40 -2.28 -0.82
N ARG A 81 9.11 -1.98 -1.89
CA ARG A 81 9.52 -0.64 -2.31
C ARG A 81 9.05 -0.34 -3.72
N LEU A 82 8.82 0.92 -4.00
CA LEU A 82 8.36 1.38 -5.31
C LEU A 82 9.43 1.17 -6.39
N VAL A 83 10.65 1.67 -6.14
CA VAL A 83 11.68 1.79 -7.19
C VAL A 83 12.85 0.81 -7.03
N ALA A 84 12.91 0.06 -5.95
CA ALA A 84 14.05 -0.80 -5.70
C ALA A 84 13.65 -2.18 -5.15
N ASP A 85 14.39 -3.21 -5.55
CA ASP A 85 14.18 -4.58 -5.09
C ASP A 85 14.49 -4.75 -3.61
N GLY A 86 13.94 -5.77 -2.99
CA GLY A 86 14.31 -6.20 -1.65
C GLY A 86 15.79 -6.51 -1.54
N VAL A 87 16.41 -6.25 -0.37
CA VAL A 87 17.84 -6.44 -0.14
C VAL A 87 18.11 -7.32 1.08
N GLY A 88 19.34 -7.83 1.16
CA GLY A 88 19.82 -8.63 2.28
C GLY A 88 19.18 -10.02 2.35
N ARG A 89 19.21 -10.62 3.54
CA ARG A 89 18.72 -12.00 3.76
C ARG A 89 17.24 -12.18 3.48
N ALA A 90 16.46 -11.10 3.62
CA ALA A 90 15.01 -11.10 3.40
C ALA A 90 14.62 -10.64 1.98
N ALA A 91 15.56 -10.47 1.05
CA ALA A 91 15.29 -9.92 -0.27
C ALA A 91 14.10 -10.58 -0.98
N LYS A 92 14.03 -11.92 -0.95
CA LYS A 92 12.94 -12.70 -1.57
C LYS A 92 11.57 -12.48 -0.91
N LEU A 93 11.54 -12.14 0.39
CA LEU A 93 10.31 -11.88 1.14
C LEU A 93 9.83 -10.43 0.98
N LEU A 94 10.75 -9.51 0.69
CA LEU A 94 10.47 -8.08 0.54
C LEU A 94 10.01 -7.71 -0.89
N GLY A 95 9.98 -8.68 -1.79
CA GLY A 95 9.52 -8.49 -3.16
C GLY A 95 10.53 -7.83 -4.10
N GLY A 96 10.19 -7.83 -5.38
CA GLY A 96 10.83 -6.98 -6.39
C GLY A 96 10.20 -5.61 -6.40
N ALA A 97 10.91 -4.60 -6.91
CA ALA A 97 10.42 -3.23 -7.00
C ALA A 97 9.00 -3.15 -7.57
N GLY A 98 8.16 -2.30 -6.98
CA GLY A 98 6.77 -2.11 -7.39
C GLY A 98 6.64 -1.87 -8.89
N VAL A 99 7.50 -1.00 -9.45
CA VAL A 99 7.53 -0.72 -10.90
C VAL A 99 7.78 -1.95 -11.77
N LYS A 100 8.45 -2.99 -11.25
CA LYS A 100 8.72 -4.22 -11.99
C LYS A 100 7.57 -5.23 -11.92
N ARG A 101 6.85 -5.24 -10.80
CA ARG A 101 5.80 -6.23 -10.56
C ARG A 101 4.38 -5.74 -10.88
N PHE A 102 4.18 -4.42 -11.06
CA PHE A 102 2.88 -3.80 -11.29
C PHE A 102 2.10 -4.43 -12.44
N GLY A 103 2.74 -4.60 -13.59
CA GLY A 103 2.11 -5.22 -14.75
C GLY A 103 1.58 -6.63 -14.48
N ARG A 104 2.34 -7.45 -13.74
CA ARG A 104 1.92 -8.82 -13.38
C ARG A 104 0.87 -8.82 -12.27
N ASP A 105 1.10 -8.05 -11.19
CA ASP A 105 0.35 -8.19 -9.95
C ASP A 105 -0.93 -7.36 -9.94
N VAL A 106 -1.02 -6.31 -10.75
CA VAL A 106 -2.20 -5.44 -10.87
C VAL A 106 -2.87 -5.63 -12.22
N LEU A 107 -2.16 -5.33 -13.31
CA LEU A 107 -2.73 -5.34 -14.65
C LEU A 107 -3.00 -6.77 -15.18
N GLY A 108 -2.34 -7.76 -14.62
CA GLY A 108 -2.62 -9.17 -14.87
C GLY A 108 -3.88 -9.70 -14.19
N GLN A 109 -4.45 -8.98 -13.22
CA GLN A 109 -5.72 -9.37 -12.60
C GLN A 109 -6.87 -9.12 -13.56
N ALA A 110 -7.65 -10.15 -13.85
CA ALA A 110 -8.73 -10.04 -14.81
C ALA A 110 -9.81 -9.06 -14.33
N GLY A 111 -10.15 -8.07 -15.18
CA GLY A 111 -11.18 -7.05 -14.90
C GLY A 111 -10.77 -5.98 -13.91
N ALA A 112 -9.49 -5.88 -13.55
CA ALA A 112 -8.99 -4.72 -12.82
C ALA A 112 -9.18 -3.47 -13.70
N ASP A 113 -9.93 -2.50 -13.20
CA ASP A 113 -10.20 -1.23 -13.89
C ASP A 113 -9.83 -0.01 -13.03
N MET A 114 -9.40 -0.29 -11.78
CA MET A 114 -8.92 0.72 -10.84
C MET A 114 -7.80 0.16 -9.97
N VAL A 115 -6.83 1.00 -9.63
CA VAL A 115 -5.81 0.69 -8.63
C VAL A 115 -5.63 1.84 -7.64
N LEU A 116 -5.58 1.49 -6.36
CA LEU A 116 -5.16 2.39 -5.28
C LEU A 116 -3.72 2.03 -4.90
N VAL A 117 -2.81 2.97 -5.07
CA VAL A 117 -1.37 2.77 -4.80
C VAL A 117 -1.00 3.41 -3.46
N LYS A 118 -0.63 2.60 -2.47
CA LYS A 118 0.00 3.04 -1.22
C LYS A 118 1.32 2.31 -1.05
N LEU A 119 2.33 2.77 -1.76
CA LEU A 119 3.66 2.17 -1.85
C LEU A 119 4.70 3.27 -1.93
N GLY A 120 5.86 3.11 -1.30
CA GLY A 120 6.95 4.06 -1.32
C GLY A 120 7.52 4.38 0.07
N ALA A 121 6.77 4.11 1.15
CA ALA A 121 7.25 4.34 2.51
C ALA A 121 8.58 3.61 2.78
N ASN A 122 8.73 2.37 2.32
CA ASN A 122 9.95 1.60 2.52
C ASN A 122 11.14 2.08 1.66
N ASP A 123 10.91 2.83 0.59
CA ASP A 123 11.98 3.49 -0.16
C ASP A 123 12.61 4.61 0.68
N LEU A 124 11.81 5.29 1.49
CA LEU A 124 12.24 6.36 2.38
C LEU A 124 12.84 5.81 3.67
N ILE A 125 12.22 4.81 4.28
CA ILE A 125 12.56 4.29 5.61
C ILE A 125 13.79 3.36 5.56
N HIS A 126 13.82 2.42 4.64
CA HIS A 126 14.84 1.35 4.62
C HIS A 126 16.29 1.84 4.50
N PRO A 127 16.63 2.92 3.75
CA PRO A 127 18.00 3.44 3.71
C PRO A 127 18.51 3.92 5.08
N HIS A 128 17.61 4.26 6.01
CA HIS A 128 17.92 4.75 7.36
C HIS A 128 17.89 3.64 8.41
N CYS A 129 17.72 2.37 8.01
CA CYS A 129 17.87 1.23 8.89
C CYS A 129 19.33 0.88 9.10
N ARG A 130 19.80 0.78 10.34
CA ARG A 130 21.18 0.38 10.67
C ARG A 130 21.53 -1.00 10.10
N SER A 131 20.58 -1.94 10.15
CA SER A 131 20.75 -3.29 9.61
C SER A 131 20.90 -3.34 8.09
N LYS A 132 20.60 -2.25 7.38
CA LYS A 132 20.70 -2.12 5.91
C LYS A 132 21.76 -1.12 5.49
N GLN A 133 22.53 -0.60 6.45
CA GLN A 133 23.59 0.37 6.18
C GLN A 133 24.60 -0.18 5.14
N GLY A 134 24.88 0.63 4.13
CA GLY A 134 25.74 0.25 3.00
C GLY A 134 25.10 -0.66 1.95
N LEU A 135 23.87 -1.15 2.18
CA LEU A 135 23.12 -1.95 1.19
C LEU A 135 22.15 -1.10 0.35
N LEU A 136 21.75 0.05 0.88
CA LEU A 136 20.79 0.96 0.26
C LEU A 136 21.31 2.39 0.25
N THR A 137 21.05 3.08 -0.83
CA THR A 137 21.21 4.53 -0.95
C THR A 137 19.85 5.18 -0.81
N PRO A 138 19.74 6.32 -0.10
CA PRO A 138 18.52 7.11 -0.09
C PRO A 138 18.05 7.43 -1.50
N VAL A 139 16.75 7.30 -1.73
CA VAL A 139 16.13 7.65 -3.01
C VAL A 139 15.96 9.17 -3.12
N THR A 140 15.89 9.66 -4.34
CA THR A 140 15.63 11.07 -4.63
C THR A 140 14.16 11.27 -5.02
N PHE A 141 13.67 12.52 -4.91
CA PHE A 141 12.36 12.92 -5.41
C PHE A 141 12.17 12.53 -6.89
N ALA A 142 13.17 12.80 -7.74
CA ALA A 142 13.11 12.46 -9.15
C ALA A 142 12.97 10.95 -9.41
N GLN A 143 13.64 10.10 -8.62
CA GLN A 143 13.50 8.65 -8.74
C GLN A 143 12.11 8.18 -8.33
N MET A 144 11.56 8.71 -7.24
CA MET A 144 10.24 8.36 -6.74
C MET A 144 9.15 8.79 -7.72
N THR A 145 9.16 10.04 -8.17
CA THR A 145 8.19 10.57 -9.13
C THR A 145 8.27 9.85 -10.48
N ALA A 146 9.47 9.49 -10.96
CA ALA A 146 9.62 8.65 -12.14
C ALA A 146 8.98 7.27 -11.95
N GLY A 147 9.11 6.67 -10.75
CA GLY A 147 8.44 5.41 -10.41
C GLY A 147 6.92 5.52 -10.46
N TYR A 148 6.32 6.53 -9.83
CA TYR A 148 4.87 6.74 -9.87
C TYR A 148 4.36 7.07 -11.28
N ARG A 149 5.10 7.87 -12.07
CA ARG A 149 4.78 8.11 -13.49
C ARG A 149 4.76 6.81 -14.29
N ALA A 150 5.74 5.94 -14.09
CA ALA A 150 5.77 4.65 -14.77
C ALA A 150 4.57 3.76 -14.41
N LEU A 151 4.09 3.78 -13.15
CA LEU A 151 2.86 3.08 -12.77
C LEU A 151 1.64 3.67 -13.49
N ALA A 152 1.51 5.00 -13.53
CA ALA A 152 0.40 5.68 -14.19
C ALA A 152 0.39 5.40 -15.70
N ASP A 153 1.55 5.50 -16.36
CA ASP A 153 1.68 5.20 -17.79
C ASP A 153 1.25 3.76 -18.11
N MET A 154 1.66 2.78 -17.29
CA MET A 154 1.27 1.39 -17.47
C MET A 154 -0.24 1.18 -17.23
N ALA A 155 -0.82 1.82 -16.22
CA ALA A 155 -2.24 1.73 -15.91
C ALA A 155 -3.09 2.33 -17.05
N HIS A 156 -2.80 3.56 -17.43
CA HIS A 156 -3.51 4.29 -18.48
C HIS A 156 -3.41 3.60 -19.85
N ALA A 157 -2.26 2.99 -20.16
CA ALA A 157 -2.09 2.22 -21.40
C ALA A 157 -3.06 1.03 -21.51
N GLN A 158 -3.64 0.57 -20.39
CA GLN A 158 -4.65 -0.48 -20.32
C GLN A 158 -6.04 0.01 -19.91
N GLY A 159 -6.25 1.32 -19.82
CA GLY A 159 -7.53 1.91 -19.43
C GLY A 159 -7.85 1.71 -17.95
N VAL A 160 -6.85 1.43 -17.11
CA VAL A 160 -6.99 1.28 -15.66
C VAL A 160 -6.80 2.64 -15.00
N ARG A 161 -7.74 3.07 -14.17
CA ARG A 161 -7.64 4.29 -13.36
C ARG A 161 -6.67 4.06 -12.21
N ILE A 162 -5.84 5.07 -11.90
CA ILE A 162 -4.84 4.98 -10.85
C ILE A 162 -4.93 6.15 -9.87
N TRP A 163 -5.04 5.84 -8.59
CA TRP A 163 -5.08 6.80 -7.50
C TRP A 163 -3.91 6.59 -6.56
N PHE A 164 -3.22 7.65 -6.20
CA PHE A 164 -2.10 7.59 -5.27
C PHE A 164 -2.55 7.97 -3.86
N CYS A 165 -2.29 7.10 -2.89
CA CYS A 165 -2.47 7.44 -1.49
C CYS A 165 -1.24 8.18 -0.98
N GLU A 166 -1.43 9.22 -0.20
CA GLU A 166 -0.35 9.89 0.51
C GLU A 166 0.45 8.91 1.38
N LEU A 167 1.71 9.22 1.58
CA LEU A 167 2.57 8.50 2.51
C LEU A 167 2.33 9.01 3.92
N THR A 168 2.01 8.11 4.81
CA THR A 168 1.78 8.44 6.23
C THR A 168 3.09 8.75 6.95
N PRO A 169 3.07 9.58 8.01
CA PRO A 169 4.24 9.83 8.84
C PRO A 169 4.74 8.56 9.52
N TRP A 170 6.01 8.53 9.92
CA TRP A 170 6.66 7.34 10.45
C TRP A 170 7.57 7.61 11.66
N LYS A 171 7.48 8.79 12.26
CA LYS A 171 8.19 9.10 13.51
C LYS A 171 7.80 8.11 14.61
N GLY A 172 8.78 7.67 15.36
CA GLY A 172 8.59 6.64 16.38
C GLY A 172 8.66 5.20 15.87
N TYR A 173 8.83 4.98 14.57
CA TYR A 173 9.05 3.65 14.04
C TYR A 173 10.47 3.18 14.33
N THR A 174 10.60 2.16 15.19
CA THR A 174 11.89 1.63 15.62
C THR A 174 12.08 0.16 15.22
N ARG A 175 11.01 -0.54 14.87
CA ARG A 175 11.06 -1.97 14.54
C ARG A 175 11.45 -2.20 13.10
N ASN A 176 12.40 -3.10 12.90
CA ASN A 176 12.60 -3.73 11.60
C ASN A 176 11.86 -5.09 11.53
N LEU A 177 11.90 -5.73 10.36
CA LEU A 177 11.30 -7.04 10.09
C LEU A 177 11.73 -8.13 11.10
N PHE A 178 12.83 -7.96 11.81
CA PHE A 178 13.42 -8.91 12.75
C PHE A 178 13.25 -8.49 14.22
N GLY A 179 12.44 -7.45 14.49
CA GLY A 179 12.04 -7.07 15.83
C GLY A 179 13.12 -6.46 16.74
N ARG A 180 14.23 -5.99 16.17
CA ARG A 180 15.24 -5.26 16.95
C ARG A 180 14.79 -3.81 17.09
N GLY A 181 14.58 -3.36 18.31
CA GLY A 181 14.42 -1.94 18.62
C GLY A 181 15.63 -1.13 18.14
N ASP A 182 15.48 0.17 17.95
CA ASP A 182 16.51 1.13 17.55
C ASP A 182 17.20 0.92 16.20
N ASP A 183 16.67 0.05 15.34
CA ASP A 183 17.23 -0.18 14.01
C ASP A 183 16.95 0.96 13.03
N ILE A 184 15.81 1.64 13.19
CA ILE A 184 15.35 2.69 12.28
C ILE A 184 15.53 4.05 12.93
N GLN A 185 16.14 4.97 12.20
CA GLN A 185 16.38 6.33 12.64
C GLN A 185 15.48 7.28 11.86
N TRP A 186 14.55 7.91 12.55
CA TRP A 186 13.77 9.00 12.01
C TRP A 186 14.46 10.35 12.27
N SER A 187 14.38 11.25 11.32
CA SER A 187 14.68 12.67 11.50
C SER A 187 13.82 13.50 10.55
N PRO A 188 13.61 14.81 10.85
CA PRO A 188 12.92 15.69 9.91
C PRO A 188 13.58 15.72 8.53
N GLU A 189 14.90 15.62 8.45
CA GLU A 189 15.65 15.57 7.19
C GLU A 189 15.29 14.31 6.38
N TYR A 190 15.19 13.15 7.04
CA TYR A 190 14.84 11.89 6.38
C TYR A 190 13.37 11.84 5.97
N ASP A 191 12.50 12.56 6.69
CA ASP A 191 11.07 12.63 6.39
C ASP A 191 10.71 13.72 5.35
N ALA A 192 11.61 14.67 5.08
CA ALA A 192 11.36 15.78 4.15
C ALA A 192 10.88 15.31 2.77
N LEU A 193 11.45 14.21 2.26
CA LEU A 193 11.04 13.65 0.98
C LEU A 193 9.59 13.14 0.98
N ARG A 194 9.09 12.63 2.11
CA ARG A 194 7.67 12.24 2.23
C ARG A 194 6.76 13.45 2.03
N LEU A 195 7.07 14.56 2.70
CA LEU A 195 6.28 15.79 2.59
C LEU A 195 6.31 16.34 1.16
N GLU A 196 7.47 16.31 0.51
CA GLU A 196 7.63 16.73 -0.88
C GLU A 196 6.81 15.84 -1.85
N LEU A 197 6.80 14.53 -1.64
CA LEU A 197 6.01 13.59 -2.43
C LEU A 197 4.50 13.78 -2.21
N ASN A 198 4.06 13.97 -0.97
CA ASN A 198 2.65 14.23 -0.68
C ASN A 198 2.18 15.52 -1.34
N ALA A 199 2.99 16.60 -1.28
CA ALA A 199 2.68 17.82 -2.02
C ALA A 199 2.63 17.61 -3.54
N TRP A 200 3.50 16.75 -4.07
CA TRP A 200 3.47 16.42 -5.50
C TRP A 200 2.22 15.59 -5.87
N PHE A 201 1.75 14.65 -5.04
CA PHE A 201 0.49 13.94 -5.31
C PHE A 201 -0.71 14.88 -5.45
N GLN A 202 -0.70 16.01 -4.73
CA GLN A 202 -1.74 17.04 -4.78
C GLN A 202 -1.61 17.98 -5.98
N SER A 203 -0.48 17.95 -6.69
CA SER A 203 -0.18 18.90 -7.77
C SER A 203 -0.70 18.41 -9.12
N ALA A 204 -0.87 19.33 -10.06
CA ALA A 204 -1.21 19.02 -11.45
C ALA A 204 -0.11 18.25 -12.20
N ASP A 205 1.10 18.15 -11.66
CA ASP A 205 2.21 17.40 -12.26
C ASP A 205 2.13 15.89 -11.96
N CYS A 206 1.28 15.50 -11.02
CA CYS A 206 1.03 14.09 -10.71
C CYS A 206 0.13 13.49 -11.80
N PRO A 207 0.53 12.38 -12.44
CA PRO A 207 -0.21 11.81 -13.57
C PRO A 207 -1.35 10.88 -13.12
N GLY A 208 -1.61 10.72 -11.82
CA GLY A 208 -2.72 9.92 -11.33
C GLY A 208 -4.09 10.54 -11.65
N ASP A 209 -5.13 9.73 -11.70
CA ASP A 209 -6.51 10.20 -11.83
C ASP A 209 -6.99 10.94 -10.57
N GLY A 210 -6.23 10.84 -9.50
CA GLY A 210 -6.39 11.59 -8.26
C GLY A 210 -5.48 11.08 -7.16
N TYR A 211 -5.69 11.60 -5.96
CA TYR A 211 -4.95 11.20 -4.77
C TYR A 211 -5.89 11.02 -3.57
N ILE A 212 -5.45 10.26 -2.57
CA ILE A 212 -6.15 10.04 -1.32
C ILE A 212 -5.35 10.73 -0.20
N PRO A 213 -5.87 11.80 0.39
CA PRO A 213 -5.22 12.47 1.50
C PRO A 213 -5.25 11.58 2.75
N LEU A 214 -4.13 11.47 3.45
CA LEU A 214 -3.99 10.65 4.66
C LEU A 214 -3.51 11.45 5.88
N ASP A 215 -3.50 12.76 5.79
CA ASP A 215 -3.13 13.69 6.85
C ASP A 215 -3.96 13.51 8.14
N ALA A 216 -5.23 13.13 8.01
CA ALA A 216 -6.11 12.83 9.14
C ALA A 216 -5.67 11.60 9.98
N LEU A 217 -4.69 10.84 9.53
CA LEU A 217 -4.07 9.76 10.32
C LEU A 217 -2.89 10.24 11.16
N ALA A 218 -2.37 11.44 10.89
CA ALA A 218 -1.29 12.05 11.67
C ALA A 218 -1.81 12.56 13.02
N ASP A 219 -0.94 12.51 14.02
CA ASP A 219 -1.26 13.05 15.34
C ASP A 219 -1.32 14.59 15.26
N PRO A 220 -2.42 15.24 15.67
CA PRO A 220 -2.55 16.69 15.61
C PRO A 220 -1.54 17.42 16.50
N ASP A 221 -1.03 16.77 17.54
CA ASP A 221 0.00 17.33 18.44
C ASP A 221 1.44 17.03 17.96
N ASP A 222 1.61 16.05 17.06
CA ASP A 222 2.90 15.70 16.46
C ASP A 222 2.67 15.21 15.00
N PRO A 223 2.55 16.10 14.00
CA PRO A 223 2.21 15.75 12.62
C PRO A 223 3.20 14.81 11.93
N ASP A 224 4.38 14.61 12.50
CA ASP A 224 5.38 13.67 12.00
C ASP A 224 5.13 12.23 12.47
N ALA A 225 4.18 12.01 13.38
CA ALA A 225 3.78 10.72 13.93
C ALA A 225 2.34 10.37 13.53
N LEU A 226 2.01 9.08 13.57
CA LEU A 226 0.63 8.62 13.50
C LEU A 226 -0.08 8.81 14.85
N ILE A 227 -1.39 9.05 14.83
CA ILE A 227 -2.23 9.00 16.04
C ILE A 227 -1.92 7.72 16.81
N PRO A 228 -1.59 7.77 18.11
CA PRO A 228 -1.16 6.58 18.87
C PRO A 228 -2.17 5.43 18.86
N ALA A 229 -3.46 5.72 18.80
CA ALA A 229 -4.51 4.69 18.71
C ALA A 229 -4.54 4.00 17.34
N TYR A 230 -3.94 4.60 16.31
CA TYR A 230 -3.97 4.09 14.93
C TYR A 230 -2.72 3.30 14.55
N THR A 231 -1.72 3.26 15.40
CA THR A 231 -0.48 2.53 15.11
C THR A 231 -0.05 1.62 16.25
N THR A 232 0.68 0.54 15.91
CA THR A 232 1.27 -0.39 16.88
C THR A 232 2.75 -0.08 17.12
N ASP A 233 3.42 0.56 16.17
CA ASP A 233 4.88 0.71 16.16
C ASP A 233 5.36 1.98 15.44
N GLY A 234 4.47 2.92 15.16
CA GLY A 234 4.76 4.17 14.45
C GLY A 234 4.52 4.12 12.92
N VAL A 235 4.28 2.93 12.33
CA VAL A 235 4.03 2.75 10.89
C VAL A 235 2.83 1.84 10.62
N HIS A 236 2.79 0.67 11.27
CA HIS A 236 1.76 -0.32 10.99
C HIS A 236 0.47 0.02 11.74
N HIS A 237 -0.63 -0.03 10.98
CA HIS A 237 -1.93 0.38 11.52
C HIS A 237 -2.54 -0.69 12.42
N THR A 238 -3.13 -0.24 13.54
CA THR A 238 -4.06 -1.04 14.35
C THR A 238 -5.35 -1.32 13.57
N PRO A 239 -6.24 -2.19 14.04
CA PRO A 239 -7.58 -2.33 13.44
C PRO A 239 -8.37 -1.02 13.40
N ALA A 240 -8.15 -0.12 14.36
CA ALA A 240 -8.75 1.23 14.35
C ALA A 240 -8.14 2.09 13.24
N GLY A 241 -6.81 2.09 13.10
CA GLY A 241 -6.12 2.81 12.03
C GLY A 241 -6.48 2.29 10.64
N GLN A 242 -6.63 0.98 10.47
CA GLN A 242 -7.09 0.38 9.21
C GLN A 242 -8.53 0.83 8.84
N ARG A 243 -9.42 0.93 9.83
CA ARG A 243 -10.78 1.48 9.60
C ARG A 243 -10.74 2.96 9.25
N ALA A 244 -9.91 3.73 9.94
CA ALA A 244 -9.72 5.16 9.64
C ALA A 244 -9.18 5.34 8.22
N LEU A 245 -8.16 4.57 7.82
CA LEU A 245 -7.64 4.58 6.46
C LEU A 245 -8.71 4.22 5.42
N ALA A 246 -9.49 3.16 5.66
CA ALA A 246 -10.60 2.79 4.78
C ALA A 246 -11.64 3.91 4.66
N ALA A 247 -11.91 4.65 5.74
CA ALA A 247 -12.88 5.75 5.74
C ALA A 247 -12.43 6.98 4.95
N LEU A 248 -11.12 7.17 4.76
CA LEU A 248 -10.57 8.29 4.00
C LEU A 248 -10.60 8.07 2.48
N ILE A 249 -10.84 6.85 2.00
CA ILE A 249 -10.93 6.57 0.57
C ILE A 249 -12.30 7.05 0.09
N PRO A 250 -12.40 8.03 -0.84
CA PRO A 250 -13.67 8.58 -1.29
C PRO A 250 -14.53 7.54 -2.02
N GLU A 251 -15.85 7.64 -1.88
CA GLU A 251 -16.79 6.69 -2.52
C GLU A 251 -17.01 7.00 -3.98
N ASP A 252 -16.97 8.28 -4.34
CA ASP A 252 -17.21 8.79 -5.70
C ASP A 252 -16.17 8.31 -6.72
N ILE A 253 -15.00 7.84 -6.27
CA ILE A 253 -14.01 7.27 -7.18
C ILE A 253 -14.43 5.91 -7.76
N PHE A 254 -15.43 5.26 -7.16
CA PHE A 254 -15.91 3.94 -7.57
C PHE A 254 -17.14 4.00 -8.49
N GLY A 255 -17.65 5.20 -8.76
CA GLY A 255 -18.82 5.42 -9.60
C GLY A 255 -18.51 5.57 -11.08
#